data_ee5e8693dab43e9ac1d4bd3d6e69cdd4
#
_entry.id   ee5e8693dab43e9ac1d4bd3d6e69cdd4
#
_cell.length_a   1.000
_cell.length_b   1.000
_cell.length_c   1.000
_cell.angle_alpha   90.00
_cell.angle_beta   90.00
_cell.angle_gamma   90.00
#
_symmetry.space_group_name_H-M   'P 1'
#
loop_
_entity.id
_entity.type
_entity.pdbx_description
1 polymer ?
#
loop_
_entity_poly.entity_id
_entity_poly.type
_entity_poly.pdbx_seq_one_letter_code
_entity_poly.pdbx_strand_id
1 'polypeptide(L)'
;MKSEIKPTATNGRDSAESSSHKSSQGNISHLAWVTQNNPKIGVQKYMKKENPSATVPKGPKAITKLIKSGLFLIALLAASSAQQLSDAQIAEAPGSSIFTVVRTLNIRPFPFHSDLAAVSASSGSDIWAVGQSGVHFDGLTWTAFALPHIAGDLTSGITGVADLAPNNVWSVGNINIGEQNPNQIIEHFDGTRWSVSPGPSFQPTDQPTLEGLTAISATNMWAAGAILTTIGGSQFLFPLFEHFDGTSWTATIDELTLNGFIFGISADATNDVWAVGTVALGATFIEHFDGTAWSVVPSPRPGNGQINLFGVTAIAPNDAWAVGFFVEALNQDRPQKTLIEHWDGTSWTVVPSPNVGGPNTQTISNQLRGVIAVSANDVWAFGDTDQFGPSKITNLVLHWNGTAWSIVPSPNPNPRHTLIDDVIAGGTVIPQGNLWLVGVADGFGTMVLNATGQ
;
A
#
# COMPACT_ATOMS: atom_id res chain seq x y z
N MET A 1 -33.56 33.61 -57.28
CA MET A 1 -33.63 32.63 -58.37
C MET A 1 -33.45 31.27 -57.75
N LYS A 2 -34.48 30.45 -57.91
CA LYS A 2 -34.59 29.04 -57.45
C LYS A 2 -33.71 28.14 -58.29
N SER A 3 -33.17 27.08 -57.71
CA SER A 3 -33.23 25.75 -58.28
C SER A 3 -32.89 24.71 -57.22
N GLU A 4 -33.89 23.96 -56.84
CA GLU A 4 -33.88 22.63 -56.22
C GLU A 4 -33.29 21.60 -57.20
N ILE A 5 -32.62 20.59 -56.70
CA ILE A 5 -32.62 19.24 -57.27
C ILE A 5 -32.57 18.21 -56.14
N LYS A 6 -33.59 17.34 -56.14
CA LYS A 6 -33.82 16.20 -55.24
C LYS A 6 -33.22 14.90 -55.78
N PRO A 7 -33.18 13.79 -55.00
CA PRO A 7 -32.26 12.66 -55.15
C PRO A 7 -32.83 11.50 -55.99
N THR A 8 -31.99 10.60 -56.42
CA THR A 8 -32.39 9.29 -56.95
C THR A 8 -31.77 8.16 -56.11
N ALA A 9 -32.70 7.31 -55.65
CA ALA A 9 -32.43 6.02 -55.03
C ALA A 9 -32.21 4.96 -56.12
N THR A 10 -31.30 4.01 -55.89
CA THR A 10 -31.31 2.69 -56.52
C THR A 10 -31.01 1.61 -55.52
N ASN A 11 -31.93 0.66 -55.46
CA ASN A 11 -31.89 -0.61 -54.71
C ASN A 11 -30.87 -1.57 -55.32
N GLY A 12 -30.22 -2.36 -54.47
CA GLY A 12 -29.50 -3.57 -54.83
C GLY A 12 -29.41 -4.50 -53.63
N ARG A 13 -30.24 -5.52 -53.60
CA ARG A 13 -30.13 -6.70 -52.73
C ARG A 13 -28.96 -7.54 -53.21
N ASP A 14 -28.19 -8.16 -52.28
CA ASP A 14 -28.16 -9.62 -52.12
C ASP A 14 -27.15 -10.08 -51.05
N SER A 15 -27.69 -11.06 -50.31
CA SER A 15 -27.09 -12.28 -49.72
C SER A 15 -25.98 -12.20 -48.65
N ALA A 16 -26.44 -12.68 -47.53
CA ALA A 16 -25.85 -13.30 -46.38
C ALA A 16 -24.53 -14.09 -46.56
N GLU A 17 -23.59 -13.87 -45.65
CA GLU A 17 -22.81 -14.98 -45.05
C GLU A 17 -22.46 -14.63 -43.59
N SER A 18 -22.88 -15.51 -42.69
CA SER A 18 -22.62 -15.49 -41.28
C SER A 18 -21.20 -15.95 -40.99
N SER A 19 -20.40 -15.11 -40.34
CA SER A 19 -19.25 -15.58 -39.60
C SER A 19 -19.31 -15.04 -38.17
N SER A 20 -19.62 -15.94 -37.26
CA SER A 20 -19.61 -15.74 -35.82
C SER A 20 -18.16 -15.46 -35.36
N HIS A 21 -17.84 -14.22 -35.06
CA HIS A 21 -16.70 -13.90 -34.21
C HIS A 21 -17.19 -13.77 -32.76
N LYS A 22 -16.89 -14.78 -31.97
CA LYS A 22 -16.93 -14.69 -30.51
C LYS A 22 -15.94 -13.62 -30.08
N SER A 23 -16.44 -12.47 -29.67
CA SER A 23 -15.68 -11.52 -28.87
C SER A 23 -15.38 -12.17 -27.53
N SER A 24 -14.13 -12.50 -27.29
CA SER A 24 -13.63 -12.84 -25.97
C SER A 24 -13.82 -11.61 -25.07
N GLN A 25 -14.74 -11.73 -24.10
CA GLN A 25 -14.79 -10.83 -22.96
C GLN A 25 -13.46 -10.96 -22.22
N GLY A 26 -12.59 -9.98 -22.38
CA GLY A 26 -11.43 -9.78 -21.53
C GLY A 26 -11.94 -9.44 -20.11
N ASN A 27 -11.69 -10.36 -19.21
CA ASN A 27 -11.99 -10.20 -17.78
C ASN A 27 -11.34 -8.92 -17.25
N ILE A 28 -12.18 -8.00 -16.81
CA ILE A 28 -11.79 -6.86 -15.96
C ILE A 28 -11.54 -7.43 -14.55
N SER A 29 -10.37 -8.03 -14.35
CA SER A 29 -9.99 -8.60 -13.05
C SER A 29 -9.07 -7.68 -12.22
N HIS A 30 -8.85 -6.43 -12.63
CA HIS A 30 -7.90 -5.54 -11.96
C HIS A 30 -8.51 -4.56 -10.94
N LEU A 31 -9.82 -4.30 -10.99
CA LEU A 31 -10.50 -3.59 -9.91
C LEU A 31 -10.59 -4.41 -8.60
N ALA A 32 -10.41 -5.71 -8.71
CA ALA A 32 -10.40 -6.61 -7.55
C ALA A 32 -9.09 -6.56 -6.73
N TRP A 33 -8.05 -5.87 -7.19
CA TRP A 33 -6.75 -5.90 -6.52
C TRP A 33 -6.64 -4.95 -5.33
N VAL A 34 -7.37 -3.84 -5.35
CA VAL A 34 -7.42 -2.92 -4.19
C VAL A 34 -8.36 -3.44 -3.10
N THR A 35 -9.35 -4.29 -3.46
CA THR A 35 -10.32 -4.86 -2.51
C THR A 35 -10.16 -6.37 -2.27
N GLN A 36 -9.26 -7.09 -2.98
CA GLN A 36 -9.14 -8.55 -2.94
C GLN A 36 -7.79 -9.10 -2.51
N ASN A 37 -6.99 -8.39 -1.74
CA ASN A 37 -5.96 -9.05 -0.94
C ASN A 37 -6.54 -9.69 0.35
N ASN A 38 -7.81 -10.10 0.29
CA ASN A 38 -8.40 -10.93 1.33
C ASN A 38 -8.89 -12.24 0.72
N PRO A 39 -8.04 -13.29 0.62
CA PRO A 39 -8.51 -14.61 0.21
C PRO A 39 -9.46 -15.12 1.29
N LYS A 40 -10.75 -15.22 0.99
CA LYS A 40 -11.65 -16.11 1.72
C LYS A 40 -11.07 -17.51 1.60
N ILE A 41 -10.27 -17.93 2.56
CA ILE A 41 -9.87 -19.33 2.73
C ILE A 41 -11.13 -20.08 3.09
N GLY A 42 -11.72 -20.72 2.10
CA GLY A 42 -12.75 -21.71 2.32
C GLY A 42 -12.16 -22.86 3.14
N VAL A 43 -12.61 -22.98 4.39
CA VAL A 43 -12.31 -24.11 5.25
C VAL A 43 -12.93 -25.35 4.62
N GLN A 44 -12.19 -26.05 3.76
CA GLN A 44 -12.51 -27.41 3.41
C GLN A 44 -12.14 -28.31 4.60
N LYS A 45 -13.18 -28.78 5.27
CA LYS A 45 -13.14 -29.79 6.30
C LYS A 45 -12.63 -31.12 5.69
N TYR A 46 -11.34 -31.39 5.81
CA TYR A 46 -10.83 -32.75 5.58
C TYR A 46 -11.17 -33.61 6.79
N MET A 47 -12.25 -34.38 6.69
CA MET A 47 -12.47 -35.52 7.57
C MET A 47 -11.47 -36.60 7.21
N LYS A 48 -10.45 -36.81 8.05
CA LYS A 48 -9.57 -37.96 8.00
C LYS A 48 -10.30 -39.13 8.60
N LYS A 49 -10.60 -40.15 7.77
CA LYS A 49 -11.08 -41.46 8.21
C LYS A 49 -10.00 -42.12 9.02
N GLU A 50 -10.24 -42.37 10.30
CA GLU A 50 -9.44 -43.23 11.12
C GLU A 50 -9.81 -44.70 10.82
N ASN A 51 -8.81 -45.53 10.60
CA ASN A 51 -8.94 -46.97 10.53
C ASN A 51 -8.36 -47.56 11.81
N PRO A 52 -9.11 -48.39 12.58
CA PRO A 52 -8.63 -48.96 13.82
C PRO A 52 -8.04 -50.35 13.55
N SER A 53 -6.79 -50.59 13.90
CA SER A 53 -6.30 -51.79 14.56
C SER A 53 -4.77 -51.89 14.49
N ALA A 54 -4.13 -51.78 15.62
CA ALA A 54 -2.93 -52.54 15.92
C ALA A 54 -2.77 -52.63 17.45
N THR A 55 -2.77 -53.82 17.89
CA THR A 55 -2.73 -54.32 19.24
C THR A 55 -1.47 -53.98 20.01
N VAL A 56 -1.65 -53.65 21.29
CA VAL A 56 -0.62 -53.50 22.34
C VAL A 56 -0.06 -54.88 22.75
N PRO A 57 1.24 -55.06 22.92
CA PRO A 57 1.81 -56.06 23.82
C PRO A 57 2.29 -55.44 25.15
N LYS A 58 1.85 -56.07 26.24
CA LYS A 58 2.24 -55.84 27.64
C LYS A 58 3.69 -56.22 27.89
N GLY A 59 4.36 -55.46 28.80
CA GLY A 59 5.71 -55.70 29.34
C GLY A 59 5.92 -57.04 30.08
N PRO A 60 6.83 -57.20 30.98
CA PRO A 60 7.79 -56.32 31.66
C PRO A 60 9.22 -56.93 31.73
N LYS A 61 10.24 -56.16 32.17
CA LYS A 61 11.24 -56.58 33.21
C LYS A 61 12.30 -55.48 33.42
N ALA A 62 12.37 -55.04 34.66
CA ALA A 62 13.47 -54.29 35.20
C ALA A 62 14.76 -55.14 35.26
N ILE A 63 15.90 -54.56 34.87
CA ILE A 63 17.20 -54.92 35.40
C ILE A 63 18.07 -53.67 35.49
N THR A 64 18.48 -53.38 36.69
CA THR A 64 19.47 -52.44 37.19
C THR A 64 20.82 -52.64 36.51
N LYS A 65 21.41 -51.54 35.98
CA LYS A 65 22.88 -51.33 36.02
C LYS A 65 23.19 -49.85 36.02
N LEU A 66 23.54 -49.38 37.19
CA LEU A 66 24.23 -48.10 37.41
C LEU A 66 25.64 -48.15 36.78
N ILE A 67 26.14 -46.96 36.50
CA ILE A 67 27.54 -46.61 36.22
C ILE A 67 27.92 -46.71 34.72
N LYS A 68 27.59 -45.62 34.00
CA LYS A 68 28.39 -44.98 32.92
C LYS A 68 27.63 -43.74 32.38
N SER A 69 27.00 -42.97 33.27
CA SER A 69 26.11 -41.86 32.91
C SER A 69 26.78 -40.43 32.98
N GLY A 70 28.09 -40.37 33.09
CA GLY A 70 28.76 -39.06 33.12
C GLY A 70 29.12 -38.47 31.76
N LEU A 71 29.40 -39.32 30.76
CA LEU A 71 29.82 -38.86 29.43
C LEU A 71 28.68 -38.68 28.43
N PHE A 72 27.53 -39.33 28.65
CA PHE A 72 26.37 -39.20 27.72
C PHE A 72 25.52 -37.95 28.00
N LEU A 73 25.54 -37.45 29.23
CA LEU A 73 24.82 -36.25 29.61
C LEU A 73 25.51 -34.97 29.10
N ILE A 74 26.85 -35.00 29.02
CA ILE A 74 27.63 -33.88 28.47
C ILE A 74 27.49 -33.82 26.94
N ALA A 75 27.36 -34.95 26.25
CA ALA A 75 27.12 -34.99 24.82
C ALA A 75 25.69 -34.53 24.43
N LEU A 76 24.66 -34.83 25.28
CA LEU A 76 23.30 -34.35 25.05
C LEU A 76 23.12 -32.87 25.36
N LEU A 77 23.82 -32.33 26.36
CA LEU A 77 23.85 -30.92 26.68
C LEU A 77 24.65 -30.11 25.61
N ALA A 78 25.71 -30.72 25.06
CA ALA A 78 26.46 -30.09 23.96
C ALA A 78 25.67 -30.12 22.62
N ALA A 79 24.85 -31.18 22.38
CA ALA A 79 23.99 -31.23 21.20
C ALA A 79 22.80 -30.26 21.31
N SER A 80 22.23 -30.09 22.51
CA SER A 80 21.16 -29.09 22.71
C SER A 80 21.67 -27.64 22.67
N SER A 81 22.91 -27.40 23.14
CA SER A 81 23.53 -26.07 23.02
C SER A 81 24.03 -25.78 21.60
N ALA A 82 24.47 -26.81 20.83
CA ALA A 82 24.80 -26.64 19.43
C ALA A 82 23.56 -26.42 18.54
N GLN A 83 22.43 -27.05 18.88
CA GLN A 83 21.16 -26.84 18.19
C GLN A 83 20.55 -25.48 18.55
N GLN A 84 20.68 -25.02 19.80
CA GLN A 84 20.32 -23.67 20.19
C GLN A 84 21.25 -22.59 19.58
N LEU A 85 22.52 -22.91 19.34
CA LEU A 85 23.46 -22.04 18.64
C LEU A 85 23.21 -22.02 17.12
N SER A 86 22.71 -23.09 16.51
CA SER A 86 22.32 -23.10 15.10
C SER A 86 20.99 -22.38 14.85
N ASP A 87 20.04 -22.48 15.77
CA ASP A 87 18.79 -21.71 15.72
C ASP A 87 19.00 -20.24 16.12
N ALA A 88 20.03 -19.94 16.92
CA ALA A 88 20.45 -18.57 17.24
C ALA A 88 21.29 -17.90 16.11
N GLN A 89 21.85 -18.69 15.18
CA GLN A 89 22.59 -18.16 14.02
C GLN A 89 21.68 -17.87 12.82
N ILE A 90 20.40 -18.27 12.88
CA ILE A 90 19.34 -17.83 11.93
C ILE A 90 18.62 -16.59 12.47
N ALA A 91 18.74 -16.26 13.74
CA ALA A 91 18.48 -14.91 14.20
C ALA A 91 19.62 -14.02 13.65
N GLU A 92 19.30 -13.18 12.67
CA GLU A 92 20.21 -12.12 12.21
C GLU A 92 20.96 -11.55 13.41
N ALA A 93 22.30 -11.53 13.32
CA ALA A 93 23.09 -10.76 14.26
C ALA A 93 22.45 -9.37 14.29
N PRO A 94 22.14 -8.78 15.44
CA PRO A 94 21.57 -7.46 15.50
C PRO A 94 22.58 -6.48 14.92
N GLY A 95 22.53 -6.26 13.60
CA GLY A 95 22.84 -4.97 13.05
C GLY A 95 21.88 -4.06 13.79
N SER A 96 22.39 -3.09 14.53
CA SER A 96 21.55 -2.21 15.34
C SER A 96 20.48 -1.59 14.45
N SER A 97 19.27 -2.18 14.47
CA SER A 97 18.13 -1.57 13.81
C SER A 97 17.96 -0.20 14.44
N ILE A 98 17.98 0.83 13.63
CA ILE A 98 17.69 2.20 14.09
C ILE A 98 16.20 2.32 14.46
N PHE A 99 15.39 1.34 14.04
CA PHE A 99 13.95 1.33 14.31
C PHE A 99 13.64 0.60 15.61
N THR A 100 12.74 1.20 16.38
CA THR A 100 12.12 0.62 17.57
C THR A 100 10.66 0.34 17.29
N VAL A 101 10.19 -0.87 17.62
CA VAL A 101 8.76 -1.19 17.59
C VAL A 101 8.08 -0.47 18.74
N VAL A 102 7.13 0.40 18.42
CA VAL A 102 6.31 1.09 19.40
C VAL A 102 5.04 0.28 19.62
N ARG A 103 4.76 -0.07 20.88
CA ARG A 103 3.52 -0.78 21.20
C ARG A 103 2.34 0.17 21.11
N THR A 104 1.43 -0.14 20.21
CA THR A 104 0.13 0.52 20.10
C THR A 104 -0.98 -0.42 20.56
N LEU A 105 -2.15 0.15 20.84
CA LEU A 105 -3.33 -0.63 21.21
C LEU A 105 -3.94 -1.22 19.92
N ASN A 106 -4.07 -2.54 19.86
CA ASN A 106 -4.94 -3.17 18.86
C ASN A 106 -6.39 -2.83 19.21
N ILE A 107 -7.05 -2.05 18.37
CA ILE A 107 -8.33 -1.40 18.67
C ILE A 107 -9.51 -2.36 18.44
N ARG A 108 -9.34 -3.35 17.58
CA ARG A 108 -10.39 -4.31 17.25
C ARG A 108 -9.96 -5.73 17.62
N PRO A 109 -10.78 -6.45 18.43
CA PRO A 109 -10.53 -7.85 18.71
C PRO A 109 -10.74 -8.68 17.45
N PHE A 110 -9.92 -9.73 17.26
CA PHE A 110 -10.12 -10.73 16.22
C PHE A 110 -11.61 -11.08 16.02
N PRO A 111 -12.16 -11.14 14.79
CA PRO A 111 -11.48 -11.26 13.49
C PRO A 111 -11.32 -9.94 12.71
N PHE A 112 -11.36 -8.79 13.33
CA PHE A 112 -11.27 -7.49 12.66
C PHE A 112 -9.81 -7.07 12.53
N HIS A 113 -9.44 -6.58 11.34
CA HIS A 113 -8.12 -6.01 11.08
C HIS A 113 -7.97 -4.65 11.78
N SER A 114 -6.76 -4.34 12.22
CA SER A 114 -6.42 -3.05 12.80
C SER A 114 -5.29 -2.39 11.99
N ASP A 115 -5.39 -2.47 10.67
CA ASP A 115 -4.37 -2.01 9.75
C ASP A 115 -4.28 -0.49 9.79
N LEU A 116 -3.05 0.03 9.79
CA LEU A 116 -2.75 1.45 9.60
C LEU A 116 -2.23 1.64 8.18
N ALA A 117 -2.81 2.58 7.45
CA ALA A 117 -2.47 2.86 6.05
C ALA A 117 -1.66 4.15 5.89
N ALA A 118 -1.94 5.16 6.71
CA ALA A 118 -1.29 6.46 6.62
C ALA A 118 -0.97 7.03 8.00
N VAL A 119 0.04 7.91 8.04
CA VAL A 119 0.48 8.61 9.24
C VAL A 119 0.90 10.03 8.88
N SER A 120 0.57 10.99 9.72
CA SER A 120 0.98 12.39 9.61
C SER A 120 1.25 12.96 11.00
N ALA A 121 2.11 13.97 11.06
CA ALA A 121 2.51 14.58 12.31
C ALA A 121 2.72 16.09 12.15
N SER A 122 2.09 16.88 13.00
CA SER A 122 2.36 18.31 13.13
C SER A 122 3.55 18.58 14.08
N SER A 123 3.83 17.65 14.99
CA SER A 123 4.95 17.74 15.92
C SER A 123 5.34 16.36 16.47
N GLY A 124 6.43 16.31 17.27
CA GLY A 124 6.83 15.09 17.99
C GLY A 124 5.87 14.64 19.10
N SER A 125 4.89 15.46 19.45
CA SER A 125 3.85 15.17 20.43
C SER A 125 2.43 15.20 19.84
N ASP A 126 2.33 15.17 18.52
CA ASP A 126 1.05 15.15 17.82
C ASP A 126 1.21 14.36 16.53
N ILE A 127 0.85 13.08 16.59
CA ILE A 127 1.03 12.13 15.49
C ILE A 127 -0.26 11.34 15.33
N TRP A 128 -0.83 11.38 14.15
CA TRP A 128 -2.07 10.69 13.81
C TRP A 128 -1.80 9.59 12.81
N ALA A 129 -2.22 8.37 13.12
CA ALA A 129 -2.16 7.24 12.20
C ALA A 129 -3.54 6.64 12.01
N VAL A 130 -3.90 6.38 10.76
CA VAL A 130 -5.24 5.98 10.31
C VAL A 130 -5.19 4.80 9.35
N GLY A 131 -6.31 4.10 9.26
CA GLY A 131 -6.51 2.96 8.37
C GLY A 131 -7.91 2.39 8.58
N GLN A 132 -8.05 1.11 8.88
CA GLN A 132 -9.30 0.55 9.38
C GLN A 132 -9.59 0.96 10.83
N SER A 133 -8.59 1.49 11.51
CA SER A 133 -8.67 2.05 12.85
C SER A 133 -7.84 3.34 12.92
N GLY A 134 -7.96 4.09 14.01
CA GLY A 134 -7.19 5.30 14.24
C GLY A 134 -6.48 5.28 15.59
N VAL A 135 -5.22 5.74 15.61
CA VAL A 135 -4.45 5.96 16.83
C VAL A 135 -3.80 7.35 16.79
N HIS A 136 -3.74 7.99 17.95
CA HIS A 136 -3.14 9.30 18.15
C HIS A 136 -2.09 9.25 19.25
N PHE A 137 -0.93 9.83 19.00
CA PHE A 137 0.16 10.00 19.97
C PHE A 137 0.19 11.44 20.48
N ASP A 138 0.06 11.61 21.77
CA ASP A 138 0.04 12.91 22.46
C ASP A 138 1.41 13.35 23.01
N GLY A 139 2.49 12.68 22.58
CA GLY A 139 3.85 12.88 23.11
C GLY A 139 4.21 11.93 24.25
N LEU A 140 3.24 11.24 24.84
CA LEU A 140 3.44 10.31 25.96
C LEU A 140 2.88 8.92 25.66
N THR A 141 1.67 8.86 25.12
CA THR A 141 0.93 7.61 24.92
C THR A 141 0.20 7.60 23.59
N TRP A 142 0.06 6.41 23.03
CA TRP A 142 -0.85 6.15 21.91
C TRP A 142 -2.24 5.85 22.43
N THR A 143 -3.24 6.59 21.97
CA THR A 143 -4.65 6.38 22.27
C THR A 143 -5.44 6.05 21.03
N ALA A 144 -6.33 5.07 21.15
CA ALA A 144 -7.23 4.71 20.06
C ALA A 144 -8.39 5.71 19.97
N PHE A 145 -8.80 6.05 18.76
CA PHE A 145 -10.00 6.84 18.51
C PHE A 145 -10.90 6.19 17.45
N ALA A 146 -12.17 6.53 17.49
CA ALA A 146 -13.13 6.09 16.48
C ALA A 146 -13.26 7.16 15.39
N LEU A 147 -13.13 6.73 14.15
CA LEU A 147 -13.44 7.53 12.98
C LEU A 147 -14.96 7.54 12.74
N PRO A 148 -15.57 8.64 12.27
CA PRO A 148 -17.03 8.79 12.16
C PRO A 148 -17.65 8.07 10.95
N HIS A 149 -16.93 7.23 10.25
CA HIS A 149 -17.49 6.43 9.18
C HIS A 149 -18.59 5.50 9.69
N ILE A 150 -19.44 5.08 8.80
CA ILE A 150 -20.74 4.46 9.10
C ILE A 150 -20.58 3.20 9.95
N ALA A 151 -21.24 3.19 11.09
CA ALA A 151 -21.23 2.05 12.00
C ALA A 151 -21.72 0.77 11.33
N GLY A 152 -20.88 -0.29 11.38
CA GLY A 152 -21.22 -1.59 10.80
C GLY A 152 -20.57 -1.88 9.45
N ASP A 153 -19.85 -0.93 8.86
CA ASP A 153 -19.03 -1.18 7.69
C ASP A 153 -17.65 -1.75 8.11
N LEU A 154 -17.38 -2.97 7.67
CA LEU A 154 -16.14 -3.71 8.00
C LEU A 154 -15.10 -3.63 6.87
N THR A 155 -15.44 -2.99 5.76
CA THR A 155 -14.62 -2.95 4.54
C THR A 155 -14.15 -1.55 4.19
N SER A 156 -14.58 -0.54 4.93
CA SER A 156 -14.10 0.83 4.81
C SER A 156 -12.71 0.99 5.38
N GLY A 157 -11.90 1.84 4.76
CA GLY A 157 -10.56 2.17 5.21
C GLY A 157 -10.20 3.61 4.88
N ILE A 158 -9.53 4.27 5.81
CA ILE A 158 -8.92 5.57 5.58
C ILE A 158 -7.54 5.34 4.98
N THR A 159 -7.25 6.02 3.87
CA THR A 159 -6.05 5.82 3.04
C THR A 159 -5.06 6.97 3.16
N GLY A 160 -5.51 8.16 3.57
CA GLY A 160 -4.69 9.34 3.72
C GLY A 160 -5.03 10.16 4.96
N VAL A 161 -4.02 10.80 5.56
CA VAL A 161 -4.17 11.72 6.70
C VAL A 161 -3.22 12.90 6.55
N ALA A 162 -3.67 14.08 6.92
CA ALA A 162 -2.88 15.31 7.00
C ALA A 162 -3.12 15.98 8.36
N ASP A 163 -2.09 16.00 9.18
CA ASP A 163 -2.07 16.67 10.48
C ASP A 163 -1.42 18.06 10.31
N LEU A 164 -2.25 19.09 10.35
CA LEU A 164 -1.84 20.48 10.18
C LEU A 164 -1.62 21.19 11.52
N ALA A 165 -2.33 20.76 12.53
CA ALA A 165 -2.27 21.25 13.91
C ALA A 165 -3.09 20.34 14.83
N PRO A 166 -2.91 20.40 16.17
CA PRO A 166 -3.65 19.57 17.12
C PRO A 166 -5.18 19.73 17.09
N ASN A 167 -5.69 20.74 16.43
CA ASN A 167 -7.12 21.02 16.24
C ASN A 167 -7.53 21.10 14.75
N ASN A 168 -6.70 20.60 13.86
CA ASN A 168 -6.97 20.62 12.42
C ASN A 168 -6.30 19.43 11.72
N VAL A 169 -6.97 18.30 11.74
CA VAL A 169 -6.50 17.07 11.08
C VAL A 169 -7.55 16.61 10.10
N TRP A 170 -7.11 16.28 8.90
CA TRP A 170 -7.97 15.81 7.82
C TRP A 170 -7.62 14.37 7.45
N SER A 171 -8.61 13.60 7.09
CA SER A 171 -8.42 12.27 6.56
C SER A 171 -9.32 12.02 5.34
N VAL A 172 -8.85 11.15 4.45
CA VAL A 172 -9.59 10.69 3.28
C VAL A 172 -9.53 9.18 3.17
N GLY A 173 -10.53 8.61 2.50
CA GLY A 173 -10.57 7.17 2.28
C GLY A 173 -11.82 6.72 1.57
N ASN A 174 -12.16 5.44 1.75
CA ASN A 174 -13.22 4.77 1.03
C ASN A 174 -14.14 4.02 1.99
N ILE A 175 -15.44 4.14 1.76
CA ILE A 175 -16.49 3.41 2.49
C ILE A 175 -17.24 2.49 1.54
N ASN A 176 -17.55 1.28 1.99
CA ASN A 176 -18.40 0.34 1.27
C ASN A 176 -19.77 0.28 1.95
N ILE A 177 -20.77 0.91 1.36
CA ILE A 177 -22.12 0.96 1.89
C ILE A 177 -22.98 -0.13 1.22
N GLY A 178 -22.96 -1.35 1.79
CA GLY A 178 -23.79 -2.47 1.32
C GLY A 178 -23.38 -3.02 -0.05
N GLU A 179 -24.36 -3.51 -0.84
CA GLU A 179 -24.11 -3.98 -2.22
C GLU A 179 -23.85 -2.83 -3.20
N GLN A 180 -23.89 -1.60 -2.74
CA GLN A 180 -23.64 -0.41 -3.54
C GLN A 180 -22.21 0.08 -3.28
N ASN A 181 -21.43 -0.03 -4.25
CA ASN A 181 -20.18 0.61 -4.68
C ASN A 181 -19.38 1.41 -3.64
N PRO A 182 -18.06 1.26 -3.62
CA PRO A 182 -17.19 2.11 -2.80
C PRO A 182 -17.52 3.57 -3.08
N ASN A 183 -17.56 4.36 -2.02
CA ASN A 183 -17.74 5.80 -2.06
C ASN A 183 -16.62 6.44 -1.25
N GLN A 184 -16.14 7.57 -1.70
CA GLN A 184 -15.14 8.30 -0.95
C GLN A 184 -15.70 8.83 0.37
N ILE A 185 -14.81 9.04 1.33
CA ILE A 185 -15.10 9.77 2.56
C ILE A 185 -14.00 10.78 2.84
N ILE A 186 -14.40 11.95 3.33
CA ILE A 186 -13.52 13.01 3.82
C ILE A 186 -13.93 13.29 5.26
N GLU A 187 -12.99 13.29 6.17
CA GLU A 187 -13.25 13.54 7.59
C GLU A 187 -12.33 14.64 8.12
N HIS A 188 -12.82 15.38 9.10
CA HIS A 188 -12.09 16.48 9.73
C HIS A 188 -12.19 16.40 11.26
N PHE A 189 -11.05 16.54 11.94
CA PHE A 189 -10.93 16.70 13.38
C PHE A 189 -10.76 18.18 13.74
N ASP A 190 -11.67 18.70 14.56
CA ASP A 190 -11.74 20.12 14.96
C ASP A 190 -11.02 20.44 16.29
N GLY A 191 -10.23 19.49 16.81
CA GLY A 191 -9.60 19.55 18.12
C GLY A 191 -10.44 18.93 19.24
N THR A 192 -11.70 18.58 18.98
CA THR A 192 -12.60 17.96 19.96
C THR A 192 -13.21 16.66 19.44
N ARG A 193 -13.53 16.59 18.16
CA ARG A 193 -14.19 15.43 17.53
C ARG A 193 -13.88 15.34 16.05
N TRP A 194 -13.94 14.13 15.55
CA TRP A 194 -14.01 13.86 14.13
C TRP A 194 -15.44 14.06 13.60
N SER A 195 -15.56 14.57 12.39
CA SER A 195 -16.82 14.71 11.66
C SER A 195 -16.61 14.50 10.17
N VAL A 196 -17.64 13.98 9.49
CA VAL A 196 -17.61 13.86 8.02
C VAL A 196 -17.70 15.26 7.42
N SER A 197 -16.76 15.58 6.53
CA SER A 197 -16.77 16.82 5.75
C SER A 197 -17.47 16.59 4.41
N PRO A 198 -18.32 17.53 3.95
CA PRO A 198 -18.88 17.43 2.61
C PRO A 198 -17.79 17.44 1.54
N GLY A 199 -17.78 16.42 0.68
CA GLY A 199 -16.97 16.38 -0.55
C GLY A 199 -17.73 16.87 -1.76
N PRO A 200 -17.12 16.84 -2.97
CA PRO A 200 -17.78 17.12 -4.23
C PRO A 200 -18.97 16.18 -4.48
N SER A 201 -19.92 16.64 -5.28
CA SER A 201 -21.08 15.81 -5.65
C SER A 201 -20.85 15.14 -7.00
N PHE A 202 -21.08 13.83 -7.07
CA PHE A 202 -20.99 13.02 -8.27
C PHE A 202 -22.37 12.47 -8.68
N GLN A 203 -22.47 11.88 -9.87
CA GLN A 203 -23.71 11.20 -10.29
C GLN A 203 -23.96 9.97 -9.40
N PRO A 204 -25.21 9.56 -9.17
CA PRO A 204 -25.52 8.40 -8.31
C PRO A 204 -24.91 7.07 -8.77
N THR A 205 -24.47 6.99 -10.03
CA THR A 205 -23.83 5.80 -10.60
C THR A 205 -22.31 5.84 -10.55
N ASP A 206 -21.74 6.96 -10.15
CA ASP A 206 -20.31 7.13 -10.05
C ASP A 206 -19.77 6.54 -8.76
N GLN A 207 -18.53 6.07 -8.82
CA GLN A 207 -17.83 5.42 -7.71
C GLN A 207 -16.50 6.10 -7.52
N PRO A 208 -16.46 7.26 -6.85
CA PRO A 208 -15.21 7.92 -6.52
C PRO A 208 -14.51 7.19 -5.38
N THR A 209 -13.18 7.08 -5.49
CA THR A 209 -12.28 6.59 -4.43
C THR A 209 -11.15 7.58 -4.24
N LEU A 210 -10.67 7.72 -2.99
CA LEU A 210 -9.51 8.53 -2.63
C LEU A 210 -8.45 7.63 -2.00
N GLU A 211 -7.19 7.76 -2.46
CA GLU A 211 -6.07 6.93 -2.02
C GLU A 211 -4.96 7.73 -1.33
N GLY A 212 -4.85 9.01 -1.61
CA GLY A 212 -3.83 9.88 -1.03
C GLY A 212 -4.36 11.26 -0.68
N LEU A 213 -3.71 11.89 0.31
CA LEU A 213 -3.98 13.25 0.77
C LEU A 213 -2.66 13.97 1.01
N THR A 214 -2.54 15.19 0.51
CA THR A 214 -1.43 16.10 0.81
C THR A 214 -1.96 17.48 1.17
N ALA A 215 -1.30 18.15 2.10
CA ALA A 215 -1.69 19.48 2.54
C ALA A 215 -0.52 20.46 2.45
N ILE A 216 -0.73 21.54 1.72
CA ILE A 216 0.21 22.67 1.62
C ILE A 216 -0.07 23.64 2.76
N SER A 217 -1.35 23.81 3.09
CA SER A 217 -1.81 24.64 4.20
C SER A 217 -3.23 24.23 4.63
N ALA A 218 -3.73 24.83 5.69
CA ALA A 218 -5.11 24.62 6.16
C ALA A 218 -6.19 25.07 5.14
N THR A 219 -5.82 25.81 4.11
CA THR A 219 -6.71 26.32 3.05
C THR A 219 -6.29 25.84 1.66
N ASN A 220 -5.35 24.91 1.57
CA ASN A 220 -4.92 24.36 0.29
C ASN A 220 -4.46 22.90 0.50
N MET A 221 -5.33 21.96 0.14
CA MET A 221 -5.07 20.53 0.26
C MET A 221 -5.55 19.84 -1.02
N TRP A 222 -4.89 18.73 -1.33
CA TRP A 222 -5.24 17.90 -2.46
C TRP A 222 -5.44 16.45 -2.01
N ALA A 223 -6.52 15.85 -2.50
CA ALA A 223 -6.74 14.41 -2.42
C ALA A 223 -6.80 13.83 -3.83
N ALA A 224 -6.36 12.60 -4.00
CA ALA A 224 -6.36 11.95 -5.30
C ALA A 224 -6.69 10.46 -5.21
N GLY A 225 -7.20 9.93 -6.33
CA GLY A 225 -7.57 8.54 -6.46
C GLY A 225 -8.12 8.25 -7.85
N ALA A 226 -9.32 7.66 -7.92
CA ALA A 226 -9.97 7.39 -9.19
C ALA A 226 -11.50 7.51 -9.09
N ILE A 227 -12.15 7.66 -10.23
CA ILE A 227 -13.59 7.59 -10.34
C ILE A 227 -13.99 6.57 -11.41
N LEU A 228 -14.83 5.60 -11.03
CA LEU A 228 -15.48 4.74 -12.00
C LEU A 228 -16.83 5.37 -12.35
N THR A 229 -17.02 5.73 -13.62
CA THR A 229 -18.24 6.37 -14.11
C THR A 229 -18.86 5.59 -15.27
N THR A 230 -20.14 5.79 -15.51
CA THR A 230 -20.86 5.12 -16.60
C THR A 230 -21.24 6.11 -17.68
N ILE A 231 -20.65 5.97 -18.87
CA ILE A 231 -20.91 6.81 -20.05
C ILE A 231 -21.49 5.94 -21.16
N GLY A 232 -22.71 6.25 -21.59
CA GLY A 232 -23.35 5.50 -22.68
C GLY A 232 -23.60 4.01 -22.38
N GLY A 233 -23.70 3.62 -21.12
CA GLY A 233 -23.89 2.23 -20.69
C GLY A 233 -22.57 1.43 -20.54
N SER A 234 -21.41 2.04 -20.77
CA SER A 234 -20.09 1.46 -20.53
C SER A 234 -19.43 2.12 -19.33
N GLN A 235 -18.66 1.34 -18.55
CA GLN A 235 -17.92 1.84 -17.41
C GLN A 235 -16.51 2.26 -17.82
N PHE A 236 -16.07 3.40 -17.28
CA PHE A 236 -14.75 3.99 -17.50
C PHE A 236 -14.15 4.40 -16.17
N LEU A 237 -12.87 4.12 -15.99
CA LEU A 237 -12.10 4.54 -14.83
C LEU A 237 -11.21 5.71 -15.22
N PHE A 238 -11.26 6.80 -14.45
CA PHE A 238 -10.47 8.00 -14.69
C PHE A 238 -9.74 8.43 -13.41
N PRO A 239 -8.56 9.07 -13.50
CA PRO A 239 -7.96 9.77 -12.39
C PRO A 239 -8.89 10.85 -11.82
N LEU A 240 -8.95 10.91 -10.49
CA LEU A 240 -9.73 11.89 -9.74
C LEU A 240 -8.79 12.71 -8.87
N PHE A 241 -8.94 14.01 -8.93
CA PHE A 241 -8.28 14.98 -8.06
C PHE A 241 -9.32 15.82 -7.36
N GLU A 242 -9.17 16.00 -6.07
CA GLU A 242 -10.01 16.90 -5.28
C GLU A 242 -9.16 17.95 -4.60
N HIS A 243 -9.58 19.21 -4.70
CA HIS A 243 -8.89 20.35 -4.15
C HIS A 243 -9.75 21.05 -3.10
N PHE A 244 -9.20 21.29 -1.91
CA PHE A 244 -9.79 22.11 -0.86
C PHE A 244 -9.20 23.52 -0.89
N ASP A 245 -10.07 24.53 -1.06
CA ASP A 245 -9.70 25.94 -1.15
C ASP A 245 -9.78 26.71 0.18
N GLY A 246 -9.98 25.97 1.29
CA GLY A 246 -10.24 26.54 2.62
C GLY A 246 -11.72 26.66 2.96
N THR A 247 -12.62 26.42 2.01
CA THR A 247 -14.07 26.53 2.18
C THR A 247 -14.81 25.29 1.70
N SER A 248 -14.39 24.73 0.58
CA SER A 248 -15.06 23.61 -0.07
C SER A 248 -14.08 22.74 -0.86
N TRP A 249 -14.45 21.49 -1.04
CA TRP A 249 -13.80 20.56 -1.93
C TRP A 249 -14.39 20.65 -3.33
N THR A 250 -13.54 20.70 -4.34
CA THR A 250 -13.89 20.67 -5.76
C THR A 250 -13.18 19.54 -6.46
N ALA A 251 -13.85 18.88 -7.43
CA ALA A 251 -13.28 17.76 -8.16
C ALA A 251 -12.83 18.13 -9.57
N THR A 252 -11.72 17.56 -9.99
CA THR A 252 -11.23 17.51 -11.37
C THR A 252 -11.06 16.05 -11.78
N ILE A 253 -11.64 15.67 -12.92
CA ILE A 253 -11.52 14.33 -13.51
C ILE A 253 -10.68 14.45 -14.77
N ASP A 254 -9.59 13.67 -14.87
CA ASP A 254 -8.84 13.57 -16.13
C ASP A 254 -9.50 12.55 -17.07
N GLU A 255 -10.45 13.01 -17.87
CA GLU A 255 -11.15 12.19 -18.86
C GLU A 255 -10.26 11.81 -20.07
N LEU A 256 -9.04 12.33 -20.18
CA LEU A 256 -8.11 12.00 -21.26
C LEU A 256 -7.33 10.72 -20.95
N THR A 257 -7.17 10.36 -19.68
CA THR A 257 -6.44 9.18 -19.22
C THR A 257 -7.39 8.04 -18.87
N LEU A 258 -7.66 7.19 -19.83
CA LEU A 258 -8.51 5.99 -19.62
C LEU A 258 -7.82 4.94 -18.77
N ASN A 259 -8.58 4.39 -17.80
CA ASN A 259 -8.12 3.35 -16.88
C ASN A 259 -6.90 3.79 -16.05
N GLY A 260 -6.85 5.08 -15.73
CA GLY A 260 -5.88 5.65 -14.80
C GLY A 260 -6.35 5.54 -13.36
N PHE A 261 -5.43 5.21 -12.46
CA PHE A 261 -5.63 5.12 -11.02
C PHE A 261 -4.46 5.77 -10.30
N ILE A 262 -4.73 6.74 -9.44
CA ILE A 262 -3.73 7.42 -8.62
C ILE A 262 -3.65 6.72 -7.26
N PHE A 263 -2.43 6.41 -6.81
CA PHE A 263 -2.16 5.82 -5.50
C PHE A 263 -1.53 6.82 -4.52
N GLY A 264 -0.67 7.72 -5.02
CA GLY A 264 0.05 8.67 -4.20
C GLY A 264 -0.02 10.08 -4.73
N ILE A 265 -0.03 11.06 -3.83
CA ILE A 265 -0.02 12.49 -4.13
C ILE A 265 0.88 13.21 -3.12
N SER A 266 1.66 14.18 -3.58
CA SER A 266 2.54 15.02 -2.74
C SER A 266 2.71 16.40 -3.35
N ALA A 267 2.84 17.39 -2.50
CA ALA A 267 3.06 18.78 -2.91
C ALA A 267 4.15 19.43 -2.05
N ASP A 268 5.03 20.21 -2.66
CA ASP A 268 5.93 21.13 -1.95
C ASP A 268 5.43 22.57 -2.02
N ALA A 269 4.65 22.92 -3.04
CA ALA A 269 4.12 24.26 -3.28
C ALA A 269 2.73 24.25 -3.91
N THR A 270 2.07 25.40 -3.94
CA THR A 270 0.72 25.58 -4.52
C THR A 270 0.66 25.35 -6.03
N ASN A 271 1.80 25.39 -6.69
CA ASN A 271 1.99 25.19 -8.12
C ASN A 271 2.95 24.02 -8.44
N ASP A 272 3.16 23.15 -7.47
CA ASP A 272 4.00 21.96 -7.64
C ASP A 272 3.41 20.79 -6.86
N VAL A 273 2.45 20.10 -7.51
CA VAL A 273 1.79 18.92 -6.96
C VAL A 273 1.99 17.75 -7.90
N TRP A 274 2.51 16.67 -7.37
CA TRP A 274 2.78 15.44 -8.10
C TRP A 274 1.83 14.33 -7.69
N ALA A 275 1.29 13.63 -8.66
CA ALA A 275 0.46 12.45 -8.47
C ALA A 275 1.00 11.27 -9.27
N VAL A 276 1.02 10.09 -8.64
CA VAL A 276 1.58 8.88 -9.26
C VAL A 276 0.63 7.70 -9.15
N GLY A 277 0.73 6.79 -10.12
CA GLY A 277 -0.16 5.65 -10.15
C GLY A 277 0.12 4.69 -11.29
N THR A 278 -0.95 4.15 -11.86
CA THR A 278 -0.93 3.21 -12.98
C THR A 278 -2.01 3.51 -13.99
N VAL A 279 -1.77 3.14 -15.23
CA VAL A 279 -2.79 3.12 -16.29
C VAL A 279 -2.97 1.70 -16.83
N ALA A 280 -3.95 1.53 -17.72
CA ALA A 280 -4.22 0.26 -18.39
C ALA A 280 -2.94 -0.42 -18.88
N LEU A 281 -2.90 -1.75 -18.78
CA LEU A 281 -1.76 -2.61 -19.12
C LEU A 281 -0.58 -2.50 -18.15
N GLY A 282 -0.79 -1.90 -16.93
CA GLY A 282 0.22 -1.84 -15.88
C GLY A 282 1.45 -1.02 -16.32
N ALA A 283 1.22 0.18 -16.85
CA ALA A 283 2.26 1.18 -17.07
C ALA A 283 2.22 2.23 -15.93
N THR A 284 3.37 2.77 -15.60
CA THR A 284 3.48 3.93 -14.70
C THR A 284 2.71 5.13 -15.26
N PHE A 285 2.16 5.89 -14.34
CA PHE A 285 1.42 7.10 -14.65
C PHE A 285 1.82 8.18 -13.66
N ILE A 286 2.26 9.32 -14.17
CA ILE A 286 2.63 10.50 -13.38
C ILE A 286 1.93 11.71 -13.96
N GLU A 287 1.29 12.48 -13.10
CA GLU A 287 0.75 13.79 -13.41
C GLU A 287 1.33 14.87 -12.51
N HIS A 288 1.43 16.06 -13.06
CA HIS A 288 1.92 17.25 -12.40
C HIS A 288 0.93 18.41 -12.54
N PHE A 289 0.62 19.09 -11.42
CA PHE A 289 -0.13 20.32 -11.38
C PHE A 289 0.82 21.50 -11.26
N ASP A 290 0.81 22.38 -12.26
CA ASP A 290 1.71 23.54 -12.39
C ASP A 290 1.15 24.83 -11.75
N GLY A 291 0.06 24.72 -10.97
CA GLY A 291 -0.69 25.85 -10.42
C GLY A 291 -1.88 26.28 -11.27
N THR A 292 -2.02 25.73 -12.48
CA THR A 292 -3.11 26.04 -13.42
C THR A 292 -3.84 24.80 -13.91
N ALA A 293 -3.11 23.75 -14.25
CA ALA A 293 -3.68 22.53 -14.82
C ALA A 293 -2.83 21.29 -14.48
N TRP A 294 -3.49 20.15 -14.45
CA TRP A 294 -2.85 18.84 -14.42
C TRP A 294 -2.34 18.46 -15.81
N SER A 295 -1.19 17.85 -15.88
CA SER A 295 -0.61 17.35 -17.13
C SER A 295 0.18 16.06 -16.91
N VAL A 296 0.06 15.13 -17.85
CA VAL A 296 0.81 13.87 -17.83
C VAL A 296 2.29 14.14 -18.10
N VAL A 297 3.16 13.64 -17.23
CA VAL A 297 4.61 13.74 -17.36
C VAL A 297 5.17 12.36 -17.73
N PRO A 298 6.00 12.24 -18.78
CA PRO A 298 6.59 10.97 -19.18
C PRO A 298 7.43 10.35 -18.06
N SER A 299 7.21 9.06 -17.80
CA SER A 299 7.93 8.23 -16.85
C SER A 299 8.68 7.10 -17.54
N PRO A 300 9.88 6.70 -17.06
CA PRO A 300 10.62 5.57 -17.59
C PRO A 300 9.86 4.25 -17.51
N ARG A 301 10.20 3.33 -18.39
CA ARG A 301 9.67 1.96 -18.37
C ARG A 301 10.81 0.95 -18.27
N PRO A 302 11.26 0.57 -17.06
CA PRO A 302 12.46 -0.27 -16.88
C PRO A 302 12.25 -1.76 -17.26
N GLY A 303 11.03 -2.19 -17.57
CA GLY A 303 10.72 -3.56 -17.94
C GLY A 303 9.61 -3.66 -18.96
N ASN A 304 9.29 -4.89 -19.38
CA ASN A 304 8.18 -5.17 -20.29
C ASN A 304 6.93 -5.72 -19.56
N GLY A 305 7.06 -6.04 -18.28
CA GLY A 305 5.97 -6.52 -17.43
C GLY A 305 5.15 -5.40 -16.82
N GLN A 306 4.44 -5.74 -15.76
CA GLN A 306 3.67 -4.77 -14.97
C GLN A 306 4.60 -3.79 -14.24
N ILE A 307 4.21 -2.54 -14.19
CA ILE A 307 4.93 -1.47 -13.50
C ILE A 307 3.90 -0.60 -12.80
N ASN A 308 4.09 -0.34 -11.50
CA ASN A 308 3.22 0.53 -10.72
C ASN A 308 4.08 1.50 -9.91
N LEU A 309 3.60 2.72 -9.73
CA LEU A 309 4.07 3.66 -8.73
C LEU A 309 3.00 3.82 -7.64
N PHE A 310 3.41 3.72 -6.38
CA PHE A 310 2.50 3.79 -5.23
C PHE A 310 2.67 5.04 -4.39
N GLY A 311 3.89 5.54 -4.26
CA GLY A 311 4.19 6.71 -3.45
C GLY A 311 5.01 7.75 -4.20
N VAL A 312 4.82 9.01 -3.83
CA VAL A 312 5.58 10.15 -4.33
C VAL A 312 5.86 11.11 -3.17
N THR A 313 7.04 11.76 -3.19
CA THR A 313 7.38 12.87 -2.31
C THR A 313 8.00 14.00 -3.13
N ALA A 314 7.41 15.18 -3.05
CA ALA A 314 7.93 16.43 -3.62
C ALA A 314 8.80 17.12 -2.57
N ILE A 315 9.98 17.55 -2.97
CA ILE A 315 10.96 18.25 -2.11
C ILE A 315 11.15 19.68 -2.58
N ALA A 316 11.21 19.85 -3.88
CA ALA A 316 11.39 21.12 -4.57
C ALA A 316 10.95 20.99 -6.03
N PRO A 317 10.75 22.08 -6.80
CA PRO A 317 10.33 22.03 -8.20
C PRO A 317 11.26 21.22 -9.12
N ASN A 318 12.49 20.96 -8.69
CA ASN A 318 13.50 20.18 -9.40
C ASN A 318 13.95 18.93 -8.61
N ASP A 319 13.22 18.51 -7.62
CA ASP A 319 13.57 17.38 -6.78
C ASP A 319 12.30 16.68 -6.25
N ALA A 320 11.96 15.55 -6.84
CA ALA A 320 10.88 14.70 -6.37
C ALA A 320 11.25 13.21 -6.59
N TRP A 321 10.71 12.35 -5.76
CA TRP A 321 10.94 10.91 -5.80
C TRP A 321 9.62 10.15 -5.90
N ALA A 322 9.58 9.14 -6.77
CA ALA A 322 8.46 8.23 -6.91
C ALA A 322 8.91 6.77 -6.74
N VAL A 323 8.09 5.96 -6.08
CA VAL A 323 8.45 4.57 -5.76
C VAL A 323 7.33 3.59 -6.04
N GLY A 324 7.72 2.35 -6.29
CA GLY A 324 6.81 1.25 -6.54
C GLY A 324 7.53 -0.05 -6.89
N PHE A 325 7.06 -0.73 -7.91
CA PHE A 325 7.71 -1.93 -8.41
C PHE A 325 7.63 -2.05 -9.94
N PHE A 326 8.49 -2.90 -10.51
CA PHE A 326 8.39 -3.35 -11.88
C PHE A 326 8.67 -4.85 -12.03
N VAL A 327 8.16 -5.43 -13.11
CA VAL A 327 8.43 -6.81 -13.53
C VAL A 327 9.21 -6.78 -14.84
N GLU A 328 10.36 -7.47 -14.89
CA GLU A 328 11.26 -7.39 -16.06
C GLU A 328 10.67 -7.94 -17.35
N ALA A 329 9.81 -8.94 -17.28
CA ALA A 329 9.26 -9.63 -18.43
C ALA A 329 7.74 -9.80 -18.34
N LEU A 330 7.07 -10.00 -19.49
CA LEU A 330 5.61 -10.16 -19.59
C LEU A 330 5.05 -11.41 -18.89
N ASN A 331 5.87 -12.41 -18.56
CA ASN A 331 5.40 -13.58 -17.82
C ASN A 331 5.19 -13.22 -16.35
N GLN A 332 4.01 -13.51 -15.83
CA GLN A 332 3.56 -13.17 -14.46
C GLN A 332 4.28 -13.97 -13.36
N ASP A 333 5.12 -14.96 -13.72
CA ASP A 333 5.87 -15.80 -12.77
C ASP A 333 7.21 -15.16 -12.33
N ARG A 334 7.49 -13.93 -12.74
CA ARG A 334 8.68 -13.21 -12.32
C ARG A 334 8.44 -12.36 -11.09
N PRO A 335 9.34 -12.39 -10.11
CA PRO A 335 9.21 -11.55 -8.93
C PRO A 335 9.27 -10.06 -9.29
N GLN A 336 8.54 -9.28 -8.53
CA GLN A 336 8.59 -7.81 -8.57
C GLN A 336 9.96 -7.34 -8.06
N LYS A 337 10.45 -6.26 -8.65
CA LYS A 337 11.64 -5.54 -8.22
C LYS A 337 11.28 -4.13 -7.79
N THR A 338 11.99 -3.58 -6.83
CA THR A 338 11.83 -2.19 -6.42
C THR A 338 12.00 -1.26 -7.61
N LEU A 339 11.09 -0.30 -7.76
CA LEU A 339 11.20 0.82 -8.70
C LEU A 339 11.35 2.11 -7.90
N ILE A 340 12.38 2.87 -8.20
CA ILE A 340 12.59 4.23 -7.68
C ILE A 340 12.89 5.14 -8.86
N GLU A 341 12.14 6.21 -8.99
CA GLU A 341 12.34 7.24 -9.99
C GLU A 341 12.61 8.59 -9.31
N HIS A 342 13.46 9.40 -9.92
CA HIS A 342 13.84 10.73 -9.44
C HIS A 342 13.58 11.76 -10.54
N TRP A 343 12.96 12.87 -10.17
CA TRP A 343 12.75 14.07 -10.96
C TRP A 343 13.85 15.09 -10.72
N ASP A 344 14.54 15.50 -11.78
CA ASP A 344 15.67 16.44 -11.74
C ASP A 344 15.30 17.87 -12.17
N GLY A 345 13.99 18.16 -12.28
CA GLY A 345 13.47 19.43 -12.84
C GLY A 345 13.20 19.37 -14.34
N THR A 346 13.58 18.29 -15.04
CA THR A 346 13.40 18.15 -16.48
C THR A 346 12.83 16.79 -16.89
N SER A 347 13.21 15.73 -16.20
CA SER A 347 12.78 14.36 -16.52
C SER A 347 12.82 13.44 -15.32
N TRP A 348 11.92 12.45 -15.34
CA TRP A 348 11.99 11.32 -14.44
C TRP A 348 13.03 10.31 -14.92
N THR A 349 13.87 9.82 -14.04
CA THR A 349 14.90 8.81 -14.34
C THR A 349 14.88 7.70 -13.30
N VAL A 350 15.11 6.44 -13.73
CA VAL A 350 15.21 5.31 -12.80
C VAL A 350 16.53 5.40 -12.02
N VAL A 351 16.45 5.38 -10.71
CA VAL A 351 17.59 5.31 -9.81
C VAL A 351 17.76 3.86 -9.33
N PRO A 352 18.94 3.24 -9.51
CA PRO A 352 19.17 1.88 -9.05
C PRO A 352 18.94 1.71 -7.56
N SER A 353 18.20 0.68 -7.19
CA SER A 353 17.87 0.34 -5.80
C SER A 353 18.10 -1.15 -5.51
N PRO A 354 18.51 -1.52 -4.28
CA PRO A 354 18.73 -2.90 -3.92
C PRO A 354 17.42 -3.66 -3.73
N ASN A 355 17.50 -4.99 -3.98
CA ASN A 355 16.39 -5.92 -3.73
C ASN A 355 16.85 -6.99 -2.73
N VAL A 356 15.98 -7.38 -1.81
CA VAL A 356 16.18 -8.54 -0.95
C VAL A 356 16.27 -9.79 -1.83
N GLY A 357 17.27 -10.65 -1.55
CA GLY A 357 17.58 -11.79 -2.41
C GLY A 357 18.51 -11.46 -3.58
N GLY A 358 18.86 -10.18 -3.75
CA GLY A 358 19.78 -9.69 -4.78
C GLY A 358 19.11 -9.51 -6.16
N PRO A 359 19.86 -9.00 -7.16
CA PRO A 359 19.32 -8.59 -8.44
C PRO A 359 18.76 -9.74 -9.30
N ASN A 360 19.19 -10.96 -9.04
CA ASN A 360 18.79 -12.15 -9.80
C ASN A 360 17.83 -13.07 -9.03
N THR A 361 17.24 -12.61 -7.92
CA THR A 361 16.26 -13.41 -7.18
C THR A 361 15.09 -13.80 -8.08
N GLN A 362 14.65 -15.05 -7.96
CA GLN A 362 13.49 -15.58 -8.68
C GLN A 362 12.37 -16.00 -7.70
N THR A 363 12.58 -15.80 -6.41
CA THR A 363 11.72 -16.32 -5.35
C THR A 363 11.25 -15.27 -4.35
N ILE A 364 11.73 -14.02 -4.47
CA ILE A 364 11.37 -12.93 -3.57
C ILE A 364 10.92 -11.73 -4.41
N SER A 365 9.65 -11.35 -4.27
CA SER A 365 9.14 -10.07 -4.75
C SER A 365 9.51 -8.95 -3.79
N ASN A 366 9.80 -7.78 -4.32
CA ASN A 366 10.12 -6.57 -3.57
C ASN A 366 9.25 -5.43 -4.12
N GLN A 367 8.49 -4.78 -3.26
CA GLN A 367 7.69 -3.62 -3.64
C GLN A 367 7.83 -2.49 -2.62
N LEU A 368 7.83 -1.27 -3.11
CA LEU A 368 7.83 -0.07 -2.28
C LEU A 368 6.42 0.54 -2.32
N ARG A 369 5.89 0.89 -1.16
CA ARG A 369 4.54 1.44 -1.00
C ARG A 369 4.55 2.94 -0.79
N GLY A 370 5.61 3.47 -0.16
CA GLY A 370 5.71 4.88 0.11
C GLY A 370 7.15 5.37 0.13
N VAL A 371 7.28 6.68 0.01
CA VAL A 371 8.54 7.43 0.05
C VAL A 371 8.32 8.74 0.79
N ILE A 372 9.26 9.10 1.64
CA ILE A 372 9.29 10.36 2.37
C ILE A 372 10.70 10.94 2.39
N ALA A 373 10.82 12.24 2.39
CA ALA A 373 12.10 12.94 2.42
C ALA A 373 12.26 13.75 3.69
N VAL A 374 13.42 13.59 4.33
CA VAL A 374 13.91 14.52 5.37
C VAL A 374 14.61 15.69 4.71
N SER A 375 15.34 15.40 3.64
CA SER A 375 16.01 16.37 2.77
C SER A 375 16.34 15.73 1.41
N ALA A 376 16.86 16.51 0.47
CA ALA A 376 17.34 16.00 -0.82
C ALA A 376 18.39 14.87 -0.73
N ASN A 377 19.15 14.81 0.37
CA ASN A 377 20.19 13.81 0.61
C ASN A 377 19.80 12.75 1.66
N ASP A 378 18.57 12.80 2.15
CA ASP A 378 18.04 11.92 3.19
C ASP A 378 16.59 11.58 2.85
N VAL A 379 16.42 10.49 2.08
CA VAL A 379 15.11 10.02 1.60
C VAL A 379 14.91 8.57 1.98
N TRP A 380 13.73 8.24 2.43
CA TRP A 380 13.33 6.93 2.91
C TRP A 380 12.23 6.35 2.06
N ALA A 381 12.41 5.12 1.59
CA ALA A 381 11.40 4.35 0.89
C ALA A 381 11.06 3.09 1.70
N PHE A 382 9.80 2.72 1.75
CA PHE A 382 9.33 1.60 2.56
C PHE A 382 8.24 0.79 1.87
N GLY A 383 8.09 -0.45 2.30
CA GLY A 383 7.12 -1.39 1.76
C GLY A 383 7.35 -2.79 2.31
N ASP A 384 7.30 -3.78 1.43
CA ASP A 384 7.41 -5.19 1.80
C ASP A 384 8.14 -6.05 0.78
N THR A 385 8.51 -7.24 1.24
CA THR A 385 8.98 -8.34 0.40
C THR A 385 8.07 -9.54 0.58
N ASP A 386 7.76 -10.26 -0.50
CA ASP A 386 7.01 -11.51 -0.47
C ASP A 386 7.86 -12.65 -1.01
N GLN A 387 8.11 -13.65 -0.17
CA GLN A 387 8.84 -14.85 -0.54
C GLN A 387 7.90 -15.92 -1.06
N PHE A 388 8.09 -16.35 -2.31
CA PHE A 388 7.34 -17.45 -2.91
C PHE A 388 7.66 -18.79 -2.22
N GLY A 389 6.63 -19.55 -1.91
CA GLY A 389 6.74 -20.82 -1.21
C GLY A 389 5.79 -20.84 0.00
N PRO A 390 6.24 -21.18 1.20
CA PRO A 390 5.49 -20.78 2.38
C PRO A 390 5.56 -19.25 2.44
N SER A 391 4.45 -18.58 2.06
CA SER A 391 4.36 -17.14 1.92
C SER A 391 4.85 -16.47 3.20
N LYS A 392 5.84 -15.61 3.07
CA LYS A 392 6.37 -14.80 4.16
C LYS A 392 6.54 -13.38 3.66
N ILE A 393 5.65 -12.51 4.09
CA ILE A 393 5.75 -11.07 3.82
C ILE A 393 6.50 -10.42 4.98
N THR A 394 7.53 -9.63 4.65
CA THR A 394 8.34 -8.92 5.64
C THR A 394 8.58 -7.49 5.23
N ASN A 395 8.81 -6.62 6.19
CA ASN A 395 9.12 -5.22 5.97
C ASN A 395 10.34 -5.02 5.08
N LEU A 396 10.25 -4.03 4.21
CA LEU A 396 11.37 -3.53 3.41
C LEU A 396 11.52 -2.03 3.66
N VAL A 397 12.71 -1.60 4.08
CA VAL A 397 13.05 -0.19 4.24
C VAL A 397 14.36 0.10 3.50
N LEU A 398 14.34 1.14 2.68
CA LEU A 398 15.49 1.64 1.95
C LEU A 398 15.79 3.08 2.36
N HIS A 399 17.07 3.45 2.38
CA HIS A 399 17.54 4.80 2.69
C HIS A 399 18.47 5.33 1.59
N TRP A 400 18.21 6.55 1.15
CA TRP A 400 19.05 7.35 0.26
C TRP A 400 19.92 8.29 1.07
N ASN A 401 21.23 8.20 0.91
CA ASN A 401 22.20 8.99 1.65
C ASN A 401 22.81 10.14 0.82
N GLY A 402 22.13 10.57 -0.23
CA GLY A 402 22.62 11.56 -1.21
C GLY A 402 23.44 10.97 -2.36
N THR A 403 23.76 9.67 -2.32
CA THR A 403 24.60 9.01 -3.35
C THR A 403 24.05 7.66 -3.80
N ALA A 404 23.48 6.87 -2.89
CA ALA A 404 22.99 5.54 -3.19
C ALA A 404 21.88 5.10 -2.22
N TRP A 405 20.99 4.26 -2.70
CA TRP A 405 20.00 3.55 -1.90
C TRP A 405 20.64 2.31 -1.23
N SER A 406 20.31 2.09 0.03
CA SER A 406 20.72 0.91 0.78
C SER A 406 19.56 0.32 1.57
N ILE A 407 19.55 -1.01 1.78
CA ILE A 407 18.56 -1.66 2.66
C ILE A 407 18.94 -1.33 4.10
N VAL A 408 17.94 -0.87 4.86
CA VAL A 408 18.06 -0.63 6.30
C VAL A 408 17.32 -1.75 7.05
N PRO A 409 17.99 -2.47 7.96
CA PRO A 409 17.32 -3.46 8.79
C PRO A 409 16.16 -2.85 9.57
N SER A 410 14.98 -3.42 9.44
CA SER A 410 13.79 -3.05 10.19
C SER A 410 13.26 -4.25 10.97
N PRO A 411 12.73 -4.05 12.19
CA PRO A 411 12.18 -5.15 12.96
C PRO A 411 10.91 -5.68 12.30
N ASN A 412 10.78 -7.00 12.29
CA ASN A 412 9.53 -7.68 12.03
C ASN A 412 8.95 -8.08 13.40
N PRO A 413 7.83 -7.50 13.84
CA PRO A 413 7.37 -7.61 15.23
C PRO A 413 7.09 -9.03 15.70
N ASN A 414 6.82 -9.97 14.79
CA ASN A 414 6.52 -11.34 15.16
C ASN A 414 7.23 -12.39 14.29
N PRO A 415 8.54 -12.58 14.43
CA PRO A 415 9.32 -13.48 13.59
C PRO A 415 9.00 -14.98 13.79
N ARG A 416 8.10 -15.33 14.73
CA ARG A 416 7.78 -16.73 15.10
C ARG A 416 6.59 -17.32 14.38
N HIS A 417 5.76 -16.53 13.71
CA HIS A 417 4.63 -17.02 12.94
C HIS A 417 5.04 -17.39 11.52
N THR A 418 4.57 -18.55 11.06
CA THR A 418 4.86 -19.09 9.72
C THR A 418 4.01 -18.46 8.61
N LEU A 419 3.04 -17.63 8.98
CA LEU A 419 2.21 -16.82 8.09
C LEU A 419 2.31 -15.38 8.60
N ILE A 420 3.40 -14.70 8.25
CA ILE A 420 3.66 -13.32 8.68
C ILE A 420 3.36 -12.42 7.49
N ASP A 421 2.46 -11.50 7.71
CA ASP A 421 2.16 -10.41 6.79
C ASP A 421 2.50 -9.09 7.50
N ASP A 422 3.80 -8.81 7.64
CA ASP A 422 4.29 -7.53 8.14
C ASP A 422 4.50 -6.60 6.95
N VAL A 423 3.72 -5.52 6.89
CA VAL A 423 3.72 -4.56 5.78
C VAL A 423 3.79 -3.14 6.34
N ILE A 424 4.75 -2.35 5.85
CA ILE A 424 4.78 -0.90 6.10
C ILE A 424 3.99 -0.22 4.98
N ALA A 425 2.92 0.48 5.35
CA ALA A 425 2.01 1.15 4.42
C ALA A 425 2.17 2.67 4.38
N GLY A 426 2.47 3.31 5.51
CA GLY A 426 2.59 4.75 5.63
C GLY A 426 3.84 5.21 6.38
N GLY A 427 4.27 6.44 6.12
CA GLY A 427 5.40 7.05 6.80
C GLY A 427 5.28 8.56 6.89
N THR A 428 5.89 9.14 7.94
CA THR A 428 6.02 10.58 8.13
C THR A 428 7.31 10.92 8.84
N VAL A 429 7.76 12.16 8.65
CA VAL A 429 8.90 12.75 9.36
C VAL A 429 8.38 13.89 10.23
N ILE A 430 8.69 13.84 11.52
CA ILE A 430 8.39 14.99 12.40
C ILE A 430 9.41 16.11 12.20
N PRO A 431 9.10 17.36 12.57
CA PRO A 431 10.00 18.51 12.38
C PRO A 431 11.39 18.35 13.00
N GLN A 432 11.58 17.45 13.96
CA GLN A 432 12.87 17.13 14.59
C GLN A 432 13.68 16.07 13.82
N GLY A 433 13.19 15.59 12.67
CA GLY A 433 13.86 14.64 11.80
C GLY A 433 13.64 13.15 12.16
N ASN A 434 12.86 12.83 13.20
CA ASN A 434 12.54 11.43 13.51
C ASN A 434 11.53 10.87 12.51
N LEU A 435 11.82 9.65 12.06
CA LEU A 435 10.99 8.92 11.11
C LEU A 435 9.99 8.04 11.86
N TRP A 436 8.72 8.10 11.46
CA TRP A 436 7.67 7.22 11.91
C TRP A 436 7.09 6.45 10.73
N LEU A 437 7.03 5.12 10.86
CA LEU A 437 6.45 4.23 9.88
C LEU A 437 5.31 3.45 10.52
N VAL A 438 4.22 3.26 9.77
CA VAL A 438 3.05 2.55 10.24
C VAL A 438 2.60 1.49 9.25
N GLY A 439 1.86 0.51 9.74
CA GLY A 439 1.35 -0.55 8.89
C GLY A 439 0.63 -1.64 9.67
N VAL A 440 0.73 -2.87 9.17
CA VAL A 440 0.16 -4.07 9.76
C VAL A 440 1.24 -5.01 10.22
N ALA A 441 1.03 -5.67 11.36
CA ALA A 441 1.84 -6.77 11.86
C ALA A 441 1.00 -8.04 11.97
N ASP A 442 1.53 -9.18 11.49
CA ASP A 442 0.86 -10.49 11.51
C ASP A 442 -0.49 -10.51 10.77
N GLY A 443 -0.72 -9.59 9.82
CA GLY A 443 -1.97 -9.47 9.07
C GLY A 443 -3.19 -9.03 9.89
N PHE A 444 -3.05 -8.71 11.19
CA PHE A 444 -4.19 -8.38 12.07
C PHE A 444 -3.93 -7.27 13.08
N GLY A 445 -2.68 -6.91 13.34
CA GLY A 445 -2.31 -5.93 14.36
C GLY A 445 -1.75 -4.63 13.79
N THR A 446 -1.89 -3.55 14.55
CA THR A 446 -1.22 -2.28 14.22
C THR A 446 0.29 -2.40 14.39
N MET A 447 1.04 -1.87 13.42
CA MET A 447 2.49 -1.74 13.51
C MET A 447 2.87 -0.26 13.50
N VAL A 448 3.72 0.14 14.45
CA VAL A 448 4.35 1.46 14.46
C VAL A 448 5.83 1.28 14.73
N LEU A 449 6.65 1.84 13.86
CA LEU A 449 8.11 1.87 13.99
C LEU A 449 8.57 3.32 14.12
N ASN A 450 9.52 3.56 15.00
CA ASN A 450 10.15 4.86 15.18
C ASN A 450 11.66 4.73 15.04
N ALA A 451 12.26 5.57 14.21
CA ALA A 451 13.70 5.74 14.15
C ALA A 451 14.09 7.03 14.89
N THR A 452 14.86 6.88 15.97
CA THR A 452 15.41 7.99 16.74
C THR A 452 16.89 8.12 16.49
N GLY A 453 17.35 9.32 16.14
CA GLY A 453 18.77 9.69 16.13
C GLY A 453 19.47 9.31 14.83
N GLN A 454 19.27 10.13 13.83
CA GLN A 454 20.24 10.33 12.75
C GLN A 454 20.93 11.69 12.89
#